data_7139d8c2c92264377e585f0be7b57522
#
_entry.id   7139d8c2c92264377e585f0be7b57522
#
_cell.length_a   1.000
_cell.length_b   1.000
_cell.length_c   1.000
_cell.angle_alpha   90.00
_cell.angle_beta   90.00
_cell.angle_gamma   90.00
#
_symmetry.space_group_name_H-M   'P 1'
#
loop_
_entity.id
_entity.type
_entity.pdbx_description
1 polymer ?
#
loop_
_entity_poly.entity_id
_entity_poly.type
_entity_poly.pdbx_seq_one_letter_code
_entity_poly.pdbx_strand_id
1 'polypeptide(L)'
;INSNFMDDIIVSIKSKGYQLNTSQYTLETITERYTHIQSYKEKLLLSMAYQLLMHNKSQTLQQLEQDYLLSKTVLNDYFVRIQQWCQKFNIALTIKKKQGIVVDGTDNDITNAIIHLNQLSSGHVHVEDLILNELPDSHQRMISHIIQETL
;
A
#
# COMPACT_ATOMS: atom_id res chain seq x y z
N ILE A 1 -9.18 4.21 -14.61
CA ILE A 1 -9.67 5.55 -14.15
C ILE A 1 -11.20 5.55 -14.08
N ASN A 2 -11.91 5.14 -15.14
CA ASN A 2 -13.38 5.16 -15.14
C ASN A 2 -14.01 4.35 -13.99
N SER A 3 -13.43 3.21 -13.60
CA SER A 3 -13.92 2.37 -12.51
C SER A 3 -13.98 3.07 -11.13
N ASN A 4 -13.35 4.22 -10.99
CA ASN A 4 -13.31 5.00 -9.75
C ASN A 4 -14.32 6.16 -9.73
N PHE A 5 -15.15 6.27 -10.76
CA PHE A 5 -16.16 7.32 -10.91
C PHE A 5 -17.53 6.69 -11.23
N MET A 6 -18.60 7.39 -10.89
CA MET A 6 -19.97 6.92 -11.17
C MET A 6 -20.26 6.84 -12.67
N ASP A 7 -19.67 7.77 -13.44
CA ASP A 7 -19.81 7.86 -14.88
C ASP A 7 -18.46 7.80 -15.57
N ASP A 8 -18.46 7.42 -16.85
CA ASP A 8 -17.25 7.38 -17.65
C ASP A 8 -16.71 8.81 -17.89
N ILE A 9 -15.57 9.11 -17.27
CA ILE A 9 -14.85 10.37 -17.47
C ILE A 9 -13.91 10.33 -18.67
N ILE A 10 -13.51 9.14 -19.11
CA ILE A 10 -12.76 8.92 -20.35
C ILE A 10 -13.67 8.19 -21.32
N VAL A 11 -14.02 8.85 -22.40
CA VAL A 11 -14.88 8.32 -23.44
C VAL A 11 -14.09 8.05 -24.70
N SER A 12 -14.26 6.85 -25.26
CA SER A 12 -13.67 6.49 -26.54
C SER A 12 -14.55 7.04 -27.68
N ILE A 13 -13.99 7.87 -28.56
CA ILE A 13 -14.65 8.38 -29.74
C ILE A 13 -14.09 7.67 -30.98
N LYS A 14 -14.98 6.96 -31.69
CA LYS A 14 -14.61 6.23 -32.89
C LYS A 14 -13.87 7.16 -33.88
N SER A 15 -12.70 6.74 -34.32
CA SER A 15 -11.81 7.46 -35.25
C SER A 15 -11.17 8.76 -34.73
N LYS A 16 -11.42 9.16 -33.47
CA LYS A 16 -10.86 10.38 -32.86
C LYS A 16 -10.00 10.12 -31.64
N GLY A 17 -10.05 8.89 -31.08
CA GLY A 17 -9.30 8.51 -29.90
C GLY A 17 -10.11 8.66 -28.59
N TYR A 18 -9.48 9.16 -27.54
CA TYR A 18 -10.11 9.30 -26.23
C TYR A 18 -10.36 10.78 -25.90
N GLN A 19 -11.50 11.06 -25.28
CA GLN A 19 -11.86 12.39 -24.82
C GLN A 19 -12.22 12.36 -23.32
N LEU A 20 -11.79 13.38 -22.60
CA LEU A 20 -12.20 13.61 -21.23
C LEU A 20 -13.62 14.19 -21.20
N ASN A 21 -14.53 13.52 -20.49
CA ASN A 21 -15.90 14.02 -20.30
C ASN A 21 -15.93 14.92 -19.05
N THR A 22 -15.88 16.23 -19.28
CA THR A 22 -15.88 17.24 -18.21
C THR A 22 -17.27 17.83 -17.93
N SER A 23 -18.32 17.23 -18.49
CA SER A 23 -19.69 17.76 -18.31
C SER A 23 -20.20 17.66 -16.87
N GLN A 24 -19.73 16.65 -16.11
CA GLN A 24 -20.13 16.43 -14.72
C GLN A 24 -19.02 16.67 -13.70
N TYR A 25 -17.77 16.70 -14.14
CA TYR A 25 -16.61 16.84 -13.26
C TYR A 25 -15.65 17.90 -13.78
N THR A 26 -15.22 18.79 -12.89
CA THR A 26 -14.11 19.70 -13.21
C THR A 26 -12.79 18.93 -13.22
N LEU A 27 -11.80 19.46 -13.93
CA LEU A 27 -10.45 18.88 -13.97
C LEU A 27 -9.87 18.77 -12.54
N GLU A 28 -10.13 19.75 -11.70
CA GLU A 28 -9.73 19.82 -10.31
C GLU A 28 -10.33 18.67 -9.49
N THR A 29 -11.64 18.46 -9.56
CA THR A 29 -12.34 17.35 -8.89
C THR A 29 -11.82 15.98 -9.33
N ILE A 30 -11.52 15.83 -10.63
CA ILE A 30 -10.95 14.58 -11.16
C ILE A 30 -9.55 14.34 -10.57
N THR A 31 -8.72 15.38 -10.53
CA THR A 31 -7.37 15.31 -10.00
C THR A 31 -7.36 14.98 -8.51
N GLU A 32 -8.17 15.66 -7.71
CA GLU A 32 -8.31 15.42 -6.28
C GLU A 32 -8.75 13.98 -5.98
N ARG A 33 -9.79 13.50 -6.66
CA ARG A 33 -10.24 12.10 -6.50
C ARG A 33 -9.18 11.09 -6.87
N TYR A 34 -8.49 11.32 -7.99
CA TYR A 34 -7.41 10.43 -8.43
C TYR A 34 -6.28 10.38 -7.40
N THR A 35 -5.85 11.52 -6.88
CA THR A 35 -4.81 11.61 -5.84
C THR A 35 -5.23 10.88 -4.56
N HIS A 36 -6.47 11.06 -4.13
CA HIS A 36 -7.01 10.38 -2.95
C HIS A 36 -7.01 8.85 -3.12
N ILE A 37 -7.43 8.37 -4.29
CA ILE A 37 -7.45 6.92 -4.60
C ILE A 37 -6.03 6.35 -4.65
N GLN A 38 -5.07 7.06 -5.23
CA GLN A 38 -3.67 6.62 -5.26
C GLN A 38 -3.09 6.56 -3.83
N SER A 39 -3.32 7.59 -3.03
CA SER A 39 -2.93 7.60 -1.61
C SER A 39 -3.50 6.41 -0.85
N TYR A 40 -4.78 6.07 -1.04
CA TYR A 40 -5.39 4.91 -0.41
C TYR A 40 -4.74 3.58 -0.85
N LYS A 41 -4.51 3.39 -2.14
CA LYS A 41 -3.84 2.20 -2.68
C LYS A 41 -2.42 2.04 -2.14
N GLU A 42 -1.69 3.13 -2.03
CA GLU A 42 -0.35 3.12 -1.44
C GLU A 42 -0.39 2.77 0.05
N LYS A 43 -1.34 3.31 0.81
CA LYS A 43 -1.53 2.94 2.22
C LYS A 43 -1.75 1.44 2.38
N LEU A 44 -2.61 0.84 1.55
CA LEU A 44 -2.84 -0.62 1.59
C LEU A 44 -1.57 -1.41 1.29
N LEU A 45 -0.80 -1.00 0.28
CA LEU A 45 0.46 -1.66 -0.08
C LEU A 45 1.48 -1.60 1.06
N LEU A 46 1.66 -0.42 1.66
CA LEU A 46 2.60 -0.21 2.77
C LEU A 46 2.16 -0.97 4.03
N SER A 47 0.88 -0.91 4.37
CA SER A 47 0.32 -1.66 5.51
C SER A 47 0.52 -3.17 5.33
N MET A 48 0.27 -3.69 4.14
CA MET A 48 0.51 -5.11 3.83
C MET A 48 1.99 -5.48 3.96
N ALA A 49 2.91 -4.67 3.44
CA ALA A 49 4.34 -4.92 3.55
C ALA A 49 4.80 -4.92 5.01
N TYR A 50 4.36 -3.92 5.79
CA TYR A 50 4.65 -3.82 7.21
C TYR A 50 4.13 -5.04 7.98
N GLN A 51 2.87 -5.42 7.74
CA GLN A 51 2.25 -6.57 8.39
C GLN A 51 2.98 -7.87 8.08
N LEU A 52 3.36 -8.10 6.83
CA LEU A 52 4.11 -9.29 6.44
C LEU A 52 5.48 -9.39 7.12
N LEU A 53 6.17 -8.26 7.29
CA LEU A 53 7.49 -8.22 7.92
C LEU A 53 7.44 -8.34 9.44
N MET A 54 6.43 -7.74 10.08
CA MET A 54 6.32 -7.70 11.54
C MET A 54 5.62 -8.88 12.16
N HIS A 55 4.70 -9.52 11.44
CA HIS A 55 3.93 -10.63 11.98
C HIS A 55 4.54 -11.98 11.55
N ASN A 56 5.18 -12.66 12.51
CA ASN A 56 5.67 -14.04 12.36
C ASN A 56 4.56 -15.10 12.19
N LYS A 57 3.32 -14.68 11.95
CA LYS A 57 2.22 -15.61 11.71
C LYS A 57 2.16 -15.96 10.24
N SER A 58 2.18 -17.26 9.97
CA SER A 58 1.95 -17.79 8.63
C SER A 58 0.58 -17.31 8.11
N GLN A 59 0.61 -16.43 7.11
CA GLN A 59 -0.58 -15.91 6.42
C GLN A 59 -0.64 -16.49 5.01
N THR A 60 -1.84 -16.78 4.54
CA THR A 60 -2.04 -17.19 3.15
C THR A 60 -2.47 -15.99 2.31
N LEU A 61 -2.25 -16.06 0.98
CA LEU A 61 -2.79 -15.04 0.08
C LEU A 61 -4.30 -14.89 0.19
N GLN A 62 -5.03 -15.98 0.44
CA GLN A 62 -6.48 -15.95 0.61
C GLN A 62 -6.90 -15.18 1.87
N GLN A 63 -6.14 -15.28 2.96
CA GLN A 63 -6.37 -14.48 4.16
C GLN A 63 -6.13 -13.00 3.89
N LEU A 64 -5.03 -12.66 3.21
CA LEU A 64 -4.76 -11.28 2.82
C LEU A 64 -5.83 -10.70 1.89
N GLU A 65 -6.35 -11.50 0.95
CA GLU A 65 -7.46 -11.12 0.07
C GLU A 65 -8.71 -10.73 0.88
N GLN A 66 -9.02 -11.50 1.92
CA GLN A 66 -10.14 -11.24 2.83
C GLN A 66 -9.89 -10.06 3.75
N ASP A 67 -8.71 -9.98 4.37
CA ASP A 67 -8.37 -8.94 5.36
C ASP A 67 -8.30 -7.54 4.71
N TYR A 68 -7.78 -7.47 3.48
CA TYR A 68 -7.63 -6.21 2.74
C TYR A 68 -8.77 -5.92 1.76
N LEU A 69 -9.73 -6.83 1.62
CA LEU A 69 -10.85 -6.74 0.66
C LEU A 69 -10.38 -6.45 -0.78
N LEU A 70 -9.26 -7.06 -1.16
CA LEU A 70 -8.66 -6.89 -2.48
C LEU A 70 -9.04 -8.03 -3.42
N SER A 71 -9.14 -7.74 -4.72
CA SER A 71 -9.23 -8.80 -5.72
C SER A 71 -7.90 -9.55 -5.83
N LYS A 72 -7.96 -10.81 -6.19
CA LYS A 72 -6.78 -11.67 -6.37
C LYS A 72 -5.73 -11.05 -7.31
N THR A 73 -6.16 -10.36 -8.36
CA THR A 73 -5.27 -9.69 -9.31
C THR A 73 -4.48 -8.56 -8.65
N VAL A 74 -5.17 -7.69 -7.92
CA VAL A 74 -4.54 -6.57 -7.21
C VAL A 74 -3.63 -7.06 -6.10
N LEU A 75 -4.06 -8.08 -5.35
CA LEU A 75 -3.26 -8.71 -4.31
C LEU A 75 -1.96 -9.30 -4.87
N ASN A 76 -2.03 -10.02 -5.99
CA ASN A 76 -0.83 -10.57 -6.64
C ASN A 76 0.13 -9.46 -7.09
N ASP A 77 -0.38 -8.37 -7.64
CA ASP A 77 0.45 -7.21 -8.02
C ASP A 77 1.17 -6.62 -6.79
N TYR A 78 0.46 -6.41 -5.70
CA TYR A 78 1.05 -5.92 -4.45
C TYR A 78 2.09 -6.90 -3.89
N PHE A 79 1.79 -8.19 -3.89
CA PHE A 79 2.70 -9.21 -3.41
C PHE A 79 4.03 -9.23 -4.21
N VAL A 80 3.94 -9.16 -5.54
CA VAL A 80 5.12 -9.10 -6.42
C VAL A 80 5.95 -7.84 -6.15
N ARG A 81 5.31 -6.68 -5.99
CA ARG A 81 5.99 -5.42 -5.67
C ARG A 81 6.71 -5.49 -4.32
N ILE A 82 6.03 -6.00 -3.28
CA ILE A 82 6.63 -6.19 -1.95
C ILE A 82 7.79 -7.19 -2.03
N GLN A 83 7.64 -8.30 -2.74
CA GLN A 83 8.68 -9.31 -2.93
C GLN A 83 9.93 -8.72 -3.57
N GLN A 84 9.78 -7.97 -4.66
CA GLN A 84 10.89 -7.31 -5.35
C GLN A 84 11.58 -6.26 -4.47
N TRP A 85 10.81 -5.54 -3.68
CA TRP A 85 11.36 -4.56 -2.74
C TRP A 85 12.10 -5.24 -1.59
N CYS A 86 11.56 -6.31 -1.00
CA CYS A 86 12.20 -7.11 0.04
C CYS A 86 13.57 -7.67 -0.38
N GLN A 87 13.71 -8.08 -1.65
CA GLN A 87 14.98 -8.57 -2.19
C GLN A 87 16.13 -7.56 -2.08
N LYS A 88 15.84 -6.25 -2.11
CA LYS A 88 16.85 -5.20 -1.94
C LYS A 88 17.47 -5.19 -0.53
N PHE A 89 16.79 -5.80 0.42
CA PHE A 89 17.19 -5.91 1.82
C PHE A 89 17.60 -7.34 2.21
N ASN A 90 17.92 -8.20 1.25
CA ASN A 90 18.26 -9.62 1.46
C ASN A 90 17.13 -10.43 2.12
N ILE A 91 15.88 -10.01 1.96
CA ILE A 91 14.71 -10.72 2.47
C ILE A 91 14.06 -11.51 1.32
N ALA A 92 13.92 -12.82 1.51
CA ALA A 92 13.18 -13.66 0.59
C ALA A 92 11.73 -13.85 1.06
N LEU A 93 10.79 -13.41 0.24
CA LEU A 93 9.35 -13.58 0.46
C LEU A 93 8.86 -14.71 -0.45
N THR A 94 8.42 -15.83 0.12
CA THR A 94 8.03 -17.03 -0.63
C THR A 94 6.68 -17.57 -0.18
N ILE A 95 5.96 -18.24 -1.09
CA ILE A 95 4.70 -18.92 -0.76
C ILE A 95 4.98 -20.41 -0.70
N LYS A 96 4.84 -21.01 0.47
CA LYS A 96 5.03 -22.44 0.68
C LYS A 96 3.70 -23.16 0.87
N LYS A 97 3.52 -24.29 0.21
CA LYS A 97 2.35 -25.15 0.37
C LYS A 97 2.19 -25.54 1.85
N LYS A 98 1.00 -25.38 2.42
CA LYS A 98 0.64 -25.62 3.83
C LYS A 98 1.21 -24.64 4.87
N GLN A 99 2.18 -23.81 4.52
CA GLN A 99 2.75 -22.81 5.43
C GLN A 99 2.31 -21.38 5.10
N GLY A 100 1.80 -21.15 3.88
CA GLY A 100 1.46 -19.80 3.42
C GLY A 100 2.68 -18.98 3.03
N ILE A 101 2.62 -17.70 3.31
CA ILE A 101 3.70 -16.75 3.04
C ILE A 101 4.78 -16.89 4.11
N VAL A 102 6.00 -17.08 3.66
CA VAL A 102 7.20 -17.21 4.53
C VAL A 102 8.13 -16.06 4.21
N VAL A 103 8.55 -15.38 5.26
CA VAL A 103 9.57 -14.33 5.24
C VAL A 103 10.89 -14.94 5.74
N ASP A 104 11.91 -14.91 4.93
CA ASP A 104 13.25 -15.42 5.25
C ASP A 104 14.27 -14.28 5.14
N GLY A 105 14.79 -13.85 6.27
CA GLY A 105 15.71 -12.74 6.42
C GLY A 105 16.13 -12.60 7.87
N THR A 106 17.25 -11.92 8.14
CA THR A 106 17.68 -11.64 9.51
C THR A 106 16.86 -10.52 10.14
N ASP A 107 16.82 -10.45 11.47
CA ASP A 107 16.14 -9.35 12.19
C ASP A 107 16.68 -7.98 11.76
N ASN A 108 17.98 -7.89 11.48
CA ASN A 108 18.59 -6.66 10.97
C ASN A 108 18.10 -6.29 9.57
N ASP A 109 17.96 -7.28 8.67
CA ASP A 109 17.45 -7.05 7.32
C ASP A 109 16.00 -6.59 7.37
N ILE A 110 15.18 -7.23 8.21
CA ILE A 110 13.77 -6.87 8.42
C ILE A 110 13.65 -5.46 9.00
N THR A 111 14.42 -5.14 10.04
CA THR A 111 14.44 -3.81 10.63
C THR A 111 14.86 -2.75 9.61
N ASN A 112 15.90 -3.02 8.83
CA ASN A 112 16.37 -2.13 7.79
C ASN A 112 15.31 -1.91 6.69
N ALA A 113 14.62 -2.95 6.28
CA ALA A 113 13.50 -2.83 5.33
C ALA A 113 12.38 -1.93 5.88
N ILE A 114 11.98 -2.13 7.14
CA ILE A 114 10.94 -1.33 7.78
C ILE A 114 11.31 0.16 7.85
N ILE A 115 12.56 0.48 8.20
CA ILE A 115 13.06 1.87 8.20
C ILE A 115 12.96 2.51 6.81
N HIS A 116 13.09 1.71 5.75
CA HIS A 116 13.04 2.17 4.37
C HIS A 116 11.70 1.88 3.67
N LEU A 117 10.64 1.64 4.42
CA LEU A 117 9.31 1.29 3.89
C LEU A 117 8.76 2.38 2.94
N ASN A 118 9.13 3.63 3.14
CA ASN A 118 8.79 4.76 2.27
C ASN A 118 9.26 4.58 0.82
N GLN A 119 10.31 3.77 0.57
CA GLN A 119 10.79 3.48 -0.79
C GLN A 119 9.82 2.63 -1.62
N LEU A 120 8.86 1.98 -0.97
CA LEU A 120 7.81 1.20 -1.63
C LEU A 120 6.66 2.10 -2.13
N SER A 121 6.58 3.32 -1.61
CA SER A 121 5.57 4.33 -1.95
C SER A 121 6.08 5.27 -3.04
N SER A 122 5.15 5.87 -3.78
CA SER A 122 5.42 6.94 -4.76
C SER A 122 5.44 8.34 -4.12
N GLY A 123 5.46 8.43 -2.79
CA GLY A 123 5.58 9.70 -2.06
C GLY A 123 4.25 10.38 -1.70
N HIS A 124 3.12 9.71 -1.90
CA HIS A 124 1.80 10.25 -1.55
C HIS A 124 1.33 9.88 -0.13
N VAL A 125 2.13 9.15 0.62
CA VAL A 125 1.79 8.65 1.96
C VAL A 125 2.98 8.83 2.88
N HIS A 126 2.73 9.39 4.05
CA HIS A 126 3.70 9.43 5.14
C HIS A 126 3.67 8.08 5.87
N VAL A 127 4.78 7.36 5.83
CA VAL A 127 4.90 6.02 6.44
C VAL A 127 4.76 6.10 7.95
N GLU A 128 5.16 7.21 8.52
CA GLU A 128 5.05 7.51 9.96
C GLU A 128 3.59 7.39 10.44
N ASP A 129 2.64 7.89 9.65
CA ASP A 129 1.21 7.82 9.97
C ASP A 129 0.69 6.38 10.00
N LEU A 130 1.23 5.50 9.15
CA LEU A 130 0.88 4.09 9.12
C LEU A 130 1.41 3.34 10.34
N ILE A 131 2.68 3.56 10.67
CA ILE A 131 3.32 2.90 11.81
C ILE A 131 2.67 3.37 13.12
N LEU A 132 2.36 4.64 13.25
CA LEU A 132 1.70 5.20 14.42
C LEU A 132 0.32 4.58 14.64
N ASN A 133 -0.46 4.35 13.60
CA ASN A 133 -1.79 3.75 13.70
C ASN A 133 -1.78 2.26 14.10
N GLU A 134 -0.68 1.55 13.89
CA GLU A 134 -0.51 0.15 14.30
C GLU A 134 -0.01 0.01 15.75
N LEU A 135 0.44 1.10 16.38
CA LEU A 135 0.90 1.10 17.75
C LEU A 135 -0.27 1.19 18.75
N PRO A 136 -0.16 0.61 19.95
CA PRO A 136 -1.11 0.85 21.02
C PRO A 136 -1.26 2.36 21.33
N ASP A 137 -2.46 2.81 21.64
CA ASP A 137 -2.80 4.22 21.89
C ASP A 137 -1.83 4.94 22.87
N SER A 138 -1.34 4.20 23.88
CA SER A 138 -0.36 4.72 24.83
C SER A 138 0.98 5.11 24.17
N HIS A 139 1.45 4.30 23.22
CA HIS A 139 2.68 4.55 22.48
C HIS A 139 2.50 5.64 21.43
N GLN A 140 1.35 5.68 20.77
CA GLN A 140 1.01 6.74 19.82
C GLN A 140 1.06 8.12 20.48
N ARG A 141 0.46 8.27 21.67
CA ARG A 141 0.47 9.53 22.43
C ARG A 141 1.88 9.94 22.84
N MET A 142 2.69 8.98 23.30
CA MET A 142 4.07 9.26 23.71
C MET A 142 4.92 9.74 22.52
N ILE A 143 4.82 9.08 21.37
CA ILE A 143 5.57 9.47 20.16
C ILE A 143 5.09 10.82 19.63
N SER A 144 3.78 11.07 19.60
CA SER A 144 3.21 12.36 19.18
C SER A 144 3.69 13.50 20.08
N HIS A 145 3.80 13.26 21.39
CA HIS A 145 4.33 14.24 22.35
C HIS A 145 5.82 14.54 22.09
N ILE A 146 6.63 13.51 21.87
CA ILE A 146 8.05 13.67 21.55
C ILE A 146 8.25 14.48 20.26
N ILE A 147 7.47 14.19 19.22
CA ILE A 147 7.53 14.91 17.94
C ILE A 147 7.16 16.39 18.13
N GLN A 148 6.14 16.70 18.93
CA GLN A 148 5.70 18.07 19.19
C GLN A 148 6.73 18.87 20.01
N GLU A 149 7.48 18.23 20.91
CA GLU A 149 8.51 18.88 21.70
C GLU A 149 9.84 19.08 20.94
N THR A 150 10.04 18.37 19.81
CA THR A 150 11.29 18.39 19.05
C THR A 150 11.23 19.34 17.85
N LEU A 151 10.05 19.82 17.50
CA LEU A 151 9.81 20.80 16.44
C LEU A 151 9.69 22.21 17.03
#